data_25844af7b8ce8e0dccf83427b8d4e3e6
#
_entry.id   25844af7b8ce8e0dccf83427b8d4e3e6
#
_cell.length_a   1.000
_cell.length_b   1.000
_cell.length_c   1.000
_cell.angle_alpha   90.00
_cell.angle_beta   90.00
_cell.angle_gamma   90.00
#
_symmetry.space_group_name_H-M   'P 1'
#
loop_
_entity.id
_entity.type
_entity.pdbx_description
1 polymer ?
#
loop_
_entity_poly.entity_id
_entity_poly.type
_entity_poly.pdbx_seq_one_letter_code
_entity_poly.pdbx_strand_id
1 'polypeptide(L)'
;MVWHYQYVPNDSYDYDATAESILADITVEGKPRKVLINPHKNGFLYVLDRTNGQLIAANPYVKVTWATHIDMKTGRPVLTDILQKAMAGEQVTFWPARGTNATLAAFNPKTGLVYLNAWHKARIMKFVEAKLNLGSGYTGVETTFTTPPGEPQGFHKAIDPLTGKDVWSVPFYDAVDSAGMLATGGGLLFTGKLTGEFIALDMDNGKQVWQFKTGSGINAAPITYTHKGVQYVTILSGIGGSNPNRFAGNMGPRGGSVWTFALMEE
;
A
#
# COMPACT_ATOMS: atom_id res chain seq x y z
N MET A 1 -21.05 -17.67 -7.37
CA MET A 1 -20.07 -16.59 -7.71
C MET A 1 -20.76 -15.66 -8.69
N VAL A 2 -20.74 -14.33 -8.43
CA VAL A 2 -21.38 -13.34 -9.32
C VAL A 2 -20.38 -12.89 -10.38
N TRP A 3 -19.17 -12.52 -9.97
CA TRP A 3 -18.05 -12.18 -10.85
C TRP A 3 -16.71 -12.45 -10.14
N HIS A 4 -15.62 -12.41 -10.90
CA HIS A 4 -14.25 -12.45 -10.39
C HIS A 4 -13.35 -11.57 -11.27
N TYR A 5 -12.25 -11.11 -10.70
CA TYR A 5 -11.21 -10.38 -11.42
C TYR A 5 -9.84 -10.90 -10.98
N GLN A 6 -8.97 -11.17 -11.92
CA GLN A 6 -7.62 -11.66 -11.66
C GLN A 6 -6.61 -10.58 -12.03
N TYR A 7 -6.02 -9.95 -11.02
CA TYR A 7 -5.09 -8.83 -11.20
C TYR A 7 -3.78 -9.23 -11.90
N VAL A 8 -3.23 -10.40 -11.58
CA VAL A 8 -1.98 -10.91 -12.15
C VAL A 8 -2.15 -12.39 -12.50
N PRO A 9 -2.53 -12.71 -13.75
CA PRO A 9 -2.55 -14.09 -14.22
C PRO A 9 -1.16 -14.71 -14.20
N ASN A 10 -1.04 -15.95 -13.72
CA ASN A 10 0.23 -16.68 -13.62
C ASN A 10 1.29 -15.87 -12.85
N ASP A 11 0.92 -15.38 -11.66
CA ASP A 11 1.79 -14.55 -10.85
C ASP A 11 3.08 -15.27 -10.46
N SER A 12 4.20 -14.76 -10.98
CA SER A 12 5.57 -15.18 -10.63
C SER A 12 6.35 -14.09 -9.91
N TYR A 13 5.68 -12.98 -9.56
CA TYR A 13 6.26 -11.78 -8.95
C TYR A 13 5.95 -11.64 -7.46
N ASP A 14 5.10 -12.51 -6.90
CA ASP A 14 4.55 -12.36 -5.55
C ASP A 14 3.64 -11.12 -5.44
N TYR A 15 2.75 -10.93 -6.44
CA TYR A 15 1.78 -9.84 -6.50
C TYR A 15 0.37 -10.29 -6.07
N ASP A 16 0.29 -11.07 -5.03
CA ASP A 16 -0.97 -11.48 -4.40
C ASP A 16 -1.78 -10.27 -3.88
N ALA A 17 -3.09 -10.35 -3.93
CA ALA A 17 -4.01 -9.29 -3.51
C ALA A 17 -4.16 -9.27 -1.99
N THR A 18 -3.18 -8.73 -1.28
CA THR A 18 -3.14 -8.71 0.19
C THR A 18 -3.82 -7.49 0.81
N ALA A 19 -3.98 -6.39 0.04
CA ALA A 19 -4.62 -5.18 0.52
C ALA A 19 -6.15 -5.30 0.49
N GLU A 20 -6.83 -4.75 1.49
CA GLU A 20 -8.27 -4.62 1.47
C GLU A 20 -8.73 -3.71 0.32
N SER A 21 -9.90 -4.02 -0.21
CA SER A 21 -10.54 -3.22 -1.24
C SER A 21 -11.50 -2.21 -0.61
N ILE A 22 -11.44 -0.97 -1.09
CA ILE A 22 -12.36 0.09 -0.71
C ILE A 22 -13.64 -0.04 -1.54
N LEU A 23 -14.79 -0.08 -0.87
CA LEU A 23 -16.10 -0.01 -1.52
C LEU A 23 -16.63 1.42 -1.43
N ALA A 24 -16.85 2.05 -2.58
CA ALA A 24 -17.29 3.43 -2.64
C ALA A 24 -18.39 3.63 -3.70
N ASP A 25 -19.10 4.74 -3.58
CA ASP A 25 -19.99 5.25 -4.61
C ASP A 25 -19.35 6.55 -5.13
N ILE A 26 -18.98 6.57 -6.41
CA ILE A 26 -18.29 7.70 -7.05
C ILE A 26 -18.99 8.07 -8.37
N THR A 27 -18.66 9.27 -8.90
CA THR A 27 -19.13 9.68 -10.21
C THR A 27 -18.09 9.31 -11.27
N VAL A 28 -18.49 8.56 -12.29
CA VAL A 28 -17.69 8.21 -13.45
C VAL A 28 -18.39 8.70 -14.71
N GLU A 29 -17.76 9.58 -15.49
CA GLU A 29 -18.34 10.17 -16.71
C GLU A 29 -19.74 10.78 -16.46
N GLY A 30 -19.90 11.48 -15.34
CA GLY A 30 -21.15 12.13 -14.94
C GLY A 30 -22.22 11.21 -14.39
N LYS A 31 -21.96 9.91 -14.24
CA LYS A 31 -22.92 8.90 -13.73
C LYS A 31 -22.48 8.32 -12.40
N PRO A 32 -23.39 8.12 -11.44
CA PRO A 32 -23.06 7.44 -10.19
C PRO A 32 -22.73 5.95 -10.45
N ARG A 33 -21.62 5.48 -9.90
CA ARG A 33 -21.16 4.10 -10.02
C ARG A 33 -20.78 3.55 -8.65
N LYS A 34 -21.17 2.32 -8.40
CA LYS A 34 -20.75 1.54 -7.24
C LYS A 34 -19.43 0.88 -7.58
N VAL A 35 -18.35 1.26 -6.91
CA VAL A 35 -17.01 0.80 -7.27
C VAL A 35 -16.33 0.03 -6.14
N LEU A 36 -15.38 -0.80 -6.56
CA LEU A 36 -14.35 -1.41 -5.75
C LEU A 36 -13.03 -0.78 -6.19
N ILE A 37 -12.32 -0.15 -5.25
CA ILE A 37 -11.01 0.46 -5.49
C ILE A 37 -9.97 -0.38 -4.77
N ASN A 38 -8.93 -0.82 -5.49
CA ASN A 38 -7.85 -1.62 -4.91
C ASN A 38 -6.48 -1.07 -5.33
N PRO A 39 -5.71 -0.49 -4.38
CA PRO A 39 -4.30 -0.18 -4.60
C PRO A 39 -3.50 -1.48 -4.51
N HIS A 40 -3.32 -2.13 -5.65
CA HIS A 40 -2.80 -3.47 -5.71
C HIS A 40 -1.27 -3.51 -5.53
N LYS A 41 -0.78 -4.57 -4.92
CA LYS A 41 0.65 -4.84 -4.67
C LYS A 41 1.52 -4.74 -5.93
N ASN A 42 0.94 -5.01 -7.11
CA ASN A 42 1.61 -4.93 -8.41
C ASN A 42 1.90 -3.50 -8.91
N GLY A 43 1.46 -2.48 -8.19
CA GLY A 43 1.74 -1.08 -8.49
C GLY A 43 0.65 -0.34 -9.26
N PHE A 44 -0.44 -1.01 -9.63
CA PHE A 44 -1.61 -0.39 -10.24
C PHE A 44 -2.74 -0.16 -9.24
N LEU A 45 -3.41 0.97 -9.33
CA LEU A 45 -4.64 1.29 -8.64
C LEU A 45 -5.81 0.91 -9.56
N TYR A 46 -6.56 -0.11 -9.16
CA TYR A 46 -7.70 -0.61 -9.93
C TYR A 46 -9.00 -0.03 -9.42
N VAL A 47 -9.88 0.33 -10.35
CA VAL A 47 -11.27 0.70 -10.08
C VAL A 47 -12.16 -0.24 -10.89
N LEU A 48 -12.95 -1.04 -10.19
CA LEU A 48 -13.87 -2.01 -10.77
C LEU A 48 -15.32 -1.62 -10.43
N ASP A 49 -16.24 -1.83 -11.35
CA ASP A 49 -17.67 -1.81 -11.01
C ASP A 49 -17.97 -3.02 -10.10
N ARG A 50 -18.35 -2.75 -8.84
CA ARG A 50 -18.56 -3.83 -7.86
C ARG A 50 -19.83 -4.66 -8.12
N THR A 51 -20.66 -4.24 -9.05
CA THR A 51 -21.90 -4.96 -9.40
C THR A 51 -21.68 -6.08 -10.42
N ASN A 52 -20.68 -5.93 -11.29
CA ASN A 52 -20.44 -6.84 -12.41
C ASN A 52 -18.97 -7.17 -12.69
N GLY A 53 -18.01 -6.55 -11.95
CA GLY A 53 -16.58 -6.77 -12.12
C GLY A 53 -15.94 -6.06 -13.31
N GLN A 54 -16.64 -5.19 -14.02
CA GLN A 54 -16.09 -4.43 -15.13
C GLN A 54 -14.94 -3.53 -14.68
N LEU A 55 -13.82 -3.57 -15.40
CA LEU A 55 -12.71 -2.64 -15.19
C LEU A 55 -13.10 -1.24 -15.66
N ILE A 56 -13.02 -0.25 -14.77
CA ILE A 56 -13.29 1.16 -15.05
C ILE A 56 -11.98 1.91 -15.25
N ALA A 57 -11.00 1.69 -14.37
CA ALA A 57 -9.67 2.29 -14.48
C ALA A 57 -8.62 1.37 -13.87
N ALA A 58 -7.39 1.44 -14.41
CA ALA A 58 -6.21 0.78 -13.84
C ALA A 58 -4.97 1.62 -14.17
N ASN A 59 -4.52 2.42 -13.21
CA ASN A 59 -3.44 3.37 -13.40
C ASN A 59 -2.27 3.05 -12.46
N PRO A 60 -1.00 3.21 -12.88
CA PRO A 60 0.12 3.04 -11.99
C PRO A 60 0.12 4.17 -10.94
N TYR A 61 0.27 3.81 -9.65
CA TYR A 61 0.43 4.75 -8.54
C TYR A 61 1.84 4.79 -7.97
N VAL A 62 2.71 3.92 -8.48
CA VAL A 62 4.15 3.86 -8.26
C VAL A 62 4.86 3.54 -9.58
N LYS A 63 6.20 3.60 -9.58
CA LYS A 63 6.98 3.14 -10.74
C LYS A 63 6.69 1.67 -11.05
N VAL A 64 6.36 1.36 -12.31
CA VAL A 64 6.06 0.01 -12.79
C VAL A 64 6.94 -0.29 -14.01
N THR A 65 7.59 -1.48 -14.02
CA THR A 65 8.41 -1.93 -15.17
C THR A 65 8.13 -3.38 -15.59
N TRP A 66 7.40 -4.16 -14.78
CA TRP A 66 7.04 -5.56 -15.10
C TRP A 66 5.92 -5.65 -16.16
N ALA A 67 5.12 -4.59 -16.27
CA ALA A 67 4.08 -4.42 -17.29
C ALA A 67 4.11 -2.97 -17.80
N THR A 68 3.68 -2.75 -19.02
CA THR A 68 3.57 -1.40 -19.61
C THR A 68 2.27 -0.70 -19.20
N HIS A 69 1.17 -1.45 -19.16
CA HIS A 69 -0.16 -0.97 -18.78
C HIS A 69 -1.10 -2.17 -18.54
N ILE A 70 -2.31 -1.90 -18.08
CA ILE A 70 -3.41 -2.85 -18.05
C ILE A 70 -4.29 -2.59 -19.28
N ASP A 71 -4.45 -3.60 -20.13
CA ASP A 71 -5.36 -3.51 -21.28
C ASP A 71 -6.81 -3.38 -20.80
N MET A 72 -7.43 -2.26 -21.07
CA MET A 72 -8.77 -1.93 -20.59
C MET A 72 -9.89 -2.80 -21.18
N LYS A 73 -9.64 -3.47 -22.32
CA LYS A 73 -10.61 -4.37 -22.96
C LYS A 73 -10.59 -5.75 -22.34
N THR A 74 -9.40 -6.26 -22.02
CA THR A 74 -9.23 -7.61 -21.48
C THR A 74 -9.09 -7.64 -19.96
N GLY A 75 -8.76 -6.49 -19.35
CA GLY A 75 -8.41 -6.39 -17.93
C GLY A 75 -7.06 -7.03 -17.58
N ARG A 76 -6.20 -7.31 -18.58
CA ARG A 76 -4.95 -8.05 -18.39
C ARG A 76 -3.74 -7.12 -18.45
N PRO A 77 -2.68 -7.40 -17.68
CA PRO A 77 -1.42 -6.67 -17.81
C PRO A 77 -0.75 -7.00 -19.15
N VAL A 78 -0.24 -5.96 -19.81
CA VAL A 78 0.64 -6.09 -20.97
C VAL A 78 2.06 -6.20 -20.46
N LEU A 79 2.57 -7.43 -20.40
CA LEU A 79 3.86 -7.75 -19.77
C LEU A 79 5.04 -7.20 -20.57
N THR A 80 6.13 -6.86 -19.87
CA THR A 80 7.44 -6.65 -20.47
C THR A 80 8.19 -7.99 -20.57
N ASP A 81 9.41 -7.98 -21.11
CA ASP A 81 10.26 -9.17 -21.27
C ASP A 81 10.95 -9.63 -19.96
N ILE A 82 10.73 -8.92 -18.85
CA ILE A 82 11.40 -9.17 -17.57
C ILE A 82 11.18 -10.61 -17.08
N LEU A 83 9.93 -11.10 -17.14
CA LEU A 83 9.63 -12.46 -16.71
C LEU A 83 10.30 -13.50 -17.62
N GLN A 84 10.32 -13.28 -18.93
CA GLN A 84 10.96 -14.18 -19.91
C GLN A 84 12.47 -14.28 -19.64
N LYS A 85 13.14 -13.16 -19.37
CA LYS A 85 14.56 -13.12 -18.99
C LYS A 85 14.81 -13.85 -17.69
N ALA A 86 13.98 -13.62 -16.68
CA ALA A 86 14.09 -14.34 -15.41
C ALA A 86 13.93 -15.86 -15.59
N MET A 87 12.96 -16.30 -16.39
CA MET A 87 12.74 -17.73 -16.71
C MET A 87 13.90 -18.35 -17.50
N ALA A 88 14.63 -17.54 -18.27
CA ALA A 88 15.87 -17.95 -18.94
C ALA A 88 17.08 -18.04 -18.00
N GLY A 89 16.89 -17.79 -16.70
CA GLY A 89 17.93 -17.87 -15.66
C GLY A 89 18.69 -16.57 -15.43
N GLU A 90 18.30 -15.47 -16.08
CA GLU A 90 18.92 -14.18 -15.87
C GLU A 90 18.50 -13.57 -14.52
N GLN A 91 19.41 -12.84 -13.89
CA GLN A 91 19.04 -11.96 -12.78
C GLN A 91 18.40 -10.69 -13.34
N VAL A 92 17.17 -10.41 -12.89
CA VAL A 92 16.41 -9.24 -13.36
C VAL A 92 16.14 -8.25 -12.22
N THR A 93 15.96 -6.98 -12.59
CA THR A 93 15.50 -5.93 -11.66
C THR A 93 14.23 -5.32 -12.21
N PHE A 94 13.19 -5.22 -11.37
CA PHE A 94 11.91 -4.64 -11.76
C PHE A 94 11.25 -3.83 -10.65
N TRP A 95 10.31 -2.98 -11.05
CA TRP A 95 9.50 -2.13 -10.19
C TRP A 95 8.02 -2.45 -10.33
N PRO A 96 7.27 -2.31 -9.25
CA PRO A 96 7.75 -2.20 -7.87
C PRO A 96 8.17 -3.57 -7.34
N ALA A 97 8.96 -3.60 -6.28
CA ALA A 97 9.03 -4.80 -5.45
C ALA A 97 7.64 -5.11 -4.88
N ARG A 98 6.96 -4.05 -4.43
CA ARG A 98 5.56 -3.96 -4.01
C ARG A 98 5.15 -2.50 -4.09
N GLY A 99 3.96 -2.20 -4.60
CA GLY A 99 3.41 -0.84 -4.53
C GLY A 99 2.92 -0.51 -3.12
N THR A 100 2.21 -1.45 -2.54
CA THR A 100 1.82 -1.57 -1.13
C THR A 100 1.80 -3.06 -0.75
N ASN A 101 1.47 -3.40 0.49
CA ASN A 101 1.30 -4.81 0.87
C ASN A 101 -0.07 -4.96 1.58
N ALA A 102 -0.13 -5.59 2.74
CA ALA A 102 -1.33 -5.67 3.57
C ALA A 102 -1.65 -4.33 4.29
N THR A 103 -1.25 -3.22 3.71
CA THR A 103 -1.41 -1.86 4.26
C THR A 103 -2.75 -1.30 3.81
N LEU A 104 -3.56 -0.84 4.77
CA LEU A 104 -4.88 -0.30 4.48
C LEU A 104 -4.76 1.10 3.87
N ALA A 105 -5.45 1.32 2.76
CA ALA A 105 -5.66 2.64 2.20
C ALA A 105 -6.94 3.26 2.77
N ALA A 106 -7.01 4.58 2.80
CA ALA A 106 -8.20 5.32 3.18
C ALA A 106 -8.84 5.96 1.95
N PHE A 107 -10.14 6.22 2.02
CA PHE A 107 -10.90 6.95 1.01
C PHE A 107 -11.74 8.03 1.69
N ASN A 108 -11.73 9.23 1.14
CA ASN A 108 -12.61 10.28 1.60
C ASN A 108 -13.69 10.58 0.53
N PRO A 109 -14.96 10.29 0.81
CA PRO A 109 -16.04 10.52 -0.16
C PRO A 109 -16.29 11.99 -0.49
N LYS A 110 -15.84 12.94 0.35
CA LYS A 110 -15.96 14.37 0.08
C LYS A 110 -14.96 14.85 -0.97
N THR A 111 -13.74 14.31 -0.94
CA THR A 111 -12.68 14.65 -1.92
C THR A 111 -12.66 13.71 -3.11
N GLY A 112 -13.21 12.50 -2.98
CA GLY A 112 -13.12 11.43 -3.96
C GLY A 112 -11.72 10.80 -4.07
N LEU A 113 -10.81 11.11 -3.14
CA LEU A 113 -9.41 10.68 -3.20
C LEU A 113 -9.13 9.45 -2.36
N VAL A 114 -8.16 8.67 -2.83
CA VAL A 114 -7.54 7.56 -2.11
C VAL A 114 -6.23 8.03 -1.47
N TYR A 115 -6.04 7.67 -0.20
CA TYR A 115 -4.83 7.99 0.58
C TYR A 115 -4.13 6.71 0.96
N LEU A 116 -2.84 6.62 0.72
CA LEU A 116 -2.07 5.41 0.98
C LEU A 116 -0.57 5.67 1.21
N ASN A 117 0.08 4.69 1.84
CA ASN A 117 1.53 4.59 1.92
C ASN A 117 2.04 3.74 0.75
N ALA A 118 2.71 4.39 -0.20
CA ALA A 118 3.27 3.75 -1.39
C ALA A 118 4.76 3.44 -1.20
N TRP A 119 5.18 2.22 -1.53
CA TRP A 119 6.58 1.83 -1.44
C TRP A 119 7.36 2.23 -2.70
N HIS A 120 8.59 2.67 -2.49
CA HIS A 120 9.52 2.97 -3.57
C HIS A 120 10.72 2.02 -3.54
N LYS A 121 10.48 0.76 -3.91
CA LYS A 121 11.50 -0.29 -3.93
C LYS A 121 11.45 -1.09 -5.21
N ALA A 122 12.62 -1.36 -5.78
CA ALA A 122 12.80 -2.37 -6.82
C ALA A 122 12.96 -3.76 -6.20
N ARG A 123 12.69 -4.78 -6.99
CA ARG A 123 12.99 -6.18 -6.69
C ARG A 123 14.07 -6.68 -7.63
N ILE A 124 15.14 -7.24 -7.07
CA ILE A 124 16.12 -8.04 -7.79
C ILE A 124 15.70 -9.50 -7.62
N MET A 125 15.59 -10.24 -8.71
CA MET A 125 15.09 -11.62 -8.70
C MET A 125 15.85 -12.49 -9.68
N LYS A 126 16.10 -13.75 -9.28
CA LYS A 126 16.64 -14.80 -10.13
C LYS A 126 15.94 -16.12 -9.80
N PHE A 127 15.44 -16.85 -10.80
CA PHE A 127 14.94 -18.19 -10.59
C PHE A 127 16.11 -19.16 -10.37
N VAL A 128 15.96 -20.03 -9.39
CA VAL A 128 16.94 -21.07 -9.04
C VAL A 128 16.22 -22.39 -8.83
N GLU A 129 16.97 -23.48 -8.94
CA GLU A 129 16.42 -24.80 -8.59
C GLU A 129 15.98 -24.81 -7.12
N ALA A 130 14.69 -25.12 -6.90
CA ALA A 130 14.15 -25.21 -5.55
C ALA A 130 14.61 -26.50 -4.87
N LYS A 131 15.24 -26.38 -3.70
CA LYS A 131 15.64 -27.51 -2.86
C LYS A 131 14.80 -27.52 -1.59
N LEU A 132 14.15 -28.64 -1.32
CA LEU A 132 13.40 -28.80 -0.08
C LEU A 132 14.38 -28.83 1.11
N ASN A 133 14.22 -27.85 2.00
CA ASN A 133 14.93 -27.80 3.27
C ASN A 133 13.88 -27.63 4.38
N LEU A 134 13.71 -28.65 5.22
CA LEU A 134 12.70 -28.65 6.28
C LEU A 134 12.91 -27.46 7.23
N GLY A 135 11.82 -26.70 7.48
CA GLY A 135 11.86 -25.51 8.33
C GLY A 135 12.25 -24.21 7.62
N SER A 136 12.51 -24.24 6.31
CA SER A 136 12.77 -23.05 5.49
C SER A 136 11.74 -22.88 4.37
N GLY A 137 11.71 -21.69 3.76
CA GLY A 137 10.86 -21.43 2.60
C GLY A 137 11.29 -22.24 1.38
N TYR A 138 10.31 -22.72 0.61
CA TYR A 138 10.52 -23.47 -0.64
C TYR A 138 9.97 -22.63 -1.80
N THR A 139 10.75 -21.69 -2.30
CA THR A 139 10.29 -20.66 -3.25
C THR A 139 10.88 -20.78 -4.65
N GLY A 140 12.02 -21.46 -4.85
CA GLY A 140 12.69 -21.54 -6.14
C GLY A 140 13.14 -20.18 -6.70
N VAL A 141 13.32 -19.19 -5.84
CA VAL A 141 13.73 -17.84 -6.22
C VAL A 141 14.69 -17.22 -5.20
N GLU A 142 15.77 -16.66 -5.68
CA GLU A 142 16.61 -15.72 -4.94
C GLU A 142 16.08 -14.31 -5.17
N THR A 143 15.82 -13.57 -4.09
CA THR A 143 15.24 -12.24 -4.20
C THR A 143 15.74 -11.30 -3.11
N THR A 144 15.91 -10.03 -3.50
CA THR A 144 16.17 -8.93 -2.57
C THR A 144 15.43 -7.66 -3.01
N PHE A 145 15.22 -6.75 -2.06
CA PHE A 145 14.59 -5.46 -2.31
C PHE A 145 15.63 -4.36 -2.21
N THR A 146 15.57 -3.39 -3.10
CA THR A 146 16.51 -2.27 -3.12
C THR A 146 15.81 -0.96 -3.41
N THR A 147 16.35 0.11 -2.81
CA THR A 147 16.04 1.50 -3.17
C THR A 147 17.36 2.12 -3.60
N PRO A 148 17.41 2.83 -4.74
CA PRO A 148 18.64 3.52 -5.15
C PRO A 148 19.11 4.48 -4.05
N PRO A 149 20.42 4.64 -3.86
CA PRO A 149 20.98 5.55 -2.88
C PRO A 149 20.46 6.99 -3.07
N GLY A 150 19.99 7.61 -1.96
CA GLY A 150 19.46 8.97 -1.96
C GLY A 150 17.99 9.09 -2.38
N GLU A 151 17.37 8.03 -2.89
CA GLU A 151 15.95 8.02 -3.20
C GLU A 151 15.10 7.70 -1.94
N PRO A 152 13.85 8.18 -1.86
CA PRO A 152 12.95 7.88 -0.74
C PRO A 152 12.63 6.39 -0.64
N GLN A 153 12.30 5.92 0.55
CA GLN A 153 11.83 4.56 0.77
C GLN A 153 10.38 4.38 0.33
N GLY A 154 9.63 5.47 0.27
CA GLY A 154 8.24 5.50 -0.15
C GLY A 154 7.63 6.90 -0.06
N PHE A 155 6.31 6.97 -0.23
CA PHE A 155 5.56 8.22 -0.28
C PHE A 155 4.22 8.07 0.44
N HIS A 156 3.85 9.07 1.23
CA HIS A 156 2.46 9.31 1.59
C HIS A 156 1.79 9.99 0.38
N LYS A 157 0.67 9.49 -0.07
CA LYS A 157 0.03 9.98 -1.30
C LYS A 157 -1.46 10.21 -1.13
N ALA A 158 -1.98 11.24 -1.83
CA ALA A 158 -3.37 11.38 -2.20
C ALA A 158 -3.51 11.23 -3.71
N ILE A 159 -4.38 10.34 -4.15
CA ILE A 159 -4.48 9.93 -5.56
C ILE A 159 -5.93 10.00 -6.01
N ASP A 160 -6.17 10.56 -7.18
CA ASP A 160 -7.44 10.42 -7.89
C ASP A 160 -7.53 8.98 -8.46
N PRO A 161 -8.48 8.17 -7.98
CA PRO A 161 -8.55 6.76 -8.38
C PRO A 161 -8.89 6.55 -9.87
N LEU A 162 -9.56 7.48 -10.53
CA LEU A 162 -9.93 7.35 -11.93
C LEU A 162 -8.79 7.69 -12.89
N THR A 163 -7.96 8.66 -12.53
CA THR A 163 -6.87 9.13 -13.39
C THR A 163 -5.51 8.60 -12.97
N GLY A 164 -5.36 8.11 -11.73
CA GLY A 164 -4.08 7.71 -11.13
C GLY A 164 -3.15 8.88 -10.83
N LYS A 165 -3.60 10.11 -10.98
CA LYS A 165 -2.78 11.30 -10.73
C LYS A 165 -2.64 11.57 -9.25
N ASP A 166 -1.41 11.82 -8.82
CA ASP A 166 -1.13 12.34 -7.49
C ASP A 166 -1.69 13.76 -7.36
N VAL A 167 -2.53 13.99 -6.35
CA VAL A 167 -2.91 15.34 -5.91
C VAL A 167 -1.79 15.92 -5.07
N TRP A 168 -1.21 15.10 -4.19
CA TRP A 168 0.04 15.35 -3.51
C TRP A 168 0.78 14.05 -3.22
N SER A 169 2.11 14.16 -3.04
CA SER A 169 3.00 13.05 -2.76
C SER A 169 4.15 13.54 -1.89
N VAL A 170 4.23 13.02 -0.66
CA VAL A 170 5.23 13.41 0.34
C VAL A 170 6.19 12.26 0.58
N PRO A 171 7.48 12.41 0.28
CA PRO A 171 8.46 11.34 0.44
C PRO A 171 8.80 11.07 1.91
N PHE A 172 9.14 9.82 2.23
CA PHE A 172 9.78 9.45 3.49
C PHE A 172 11.03 8.60 3.22
N TYR A 173 12.06 8.73 4.10
CA TYR A 173 13.40 8.19 3.88
C TYR A 173 13.83 7.18 4.94
N ASP A 174 13.20 7.13 6.07
CA ASP A 174 13.60 6.42 7.28
C ASP A 174 13.35 4.91 7.22
N ALA A 175 12.16 4.49 6.82
CA ALA A 175 11.80 3.08 6.67
C ALA A 175 10.65 2.91 5.70
N VAL A 176 10.42 1.68 5.26
CA VAL A 176 9.22 1.37 4.49
C VAL A 176 8.04 1.34 5.43
N ASP A 177 7.18 2.33 5.38
CA ASP A 177 5.99 2.37 6.21
C ASP A 177 4.99 1.30 5.81
N SER A 178 4.55 0.59 6.82
CA SER A 178 3.64 -0.55 6.68
C SER A 178 2.31 -0.32 7.38
N ALA A 179 2.16 0.76 8.14
CA ALA A 179 0.89 1.10 8.77
C ALA A 179 -0.14 1.57 7.74
N GLY A 180 -1.40 1.25 8.00
CA GLY A 180 -2.51 1.78 7.21
C GLY A 180 -2.72 3.27 7.43
N MET A 181 -3.50 3.89 6.54
CA MET A 181 -3.98 5.26 6.69
C MET A 181 -5.43 5.29 7.18
N LEU A 182 -5.75 6.26 8.02
CA LEU A 182 -7.09 6.57 8.48
C LEU A 182 -7.43 7.99 8.07
N ALA A 183 -8.48 8.17 7.27
CA ALA A 183 -9.03 9.49 6.92
C ALA A 183 -10.17 9.85 7.89
N THR A 184 -10.16 11.07 8.40
CA THR A 184 -11.21 11.58 9.29
C THR A 184 -12.04 12.67 8.61
N GLY A 185 -13.29 12.84 9.06
CA GLY A 185 -14.19 13.89 8.54
C GLY A 185 -13.71 15.31 8.80
N GLY A 186 -12.76 15.51 9.72
CA GLY A 186 -12.14 16.79 10.07
C GLY A 186 -10.92 17.17 9.22
N GLY A 187 -10.59 16.44 8.16
CA GLY A 187 -9.49 16.79 7.25
C GLY A 187 -8.10 16.31 7.69
N LEU A 188 -8.04 15.36 8.62
CA LEU A 188 -6.78 14.75 9.05
C LEU A 188 -6.65 13.31 8.53
N LEU A 189 -5.42 12.95 8.18
CA LEU A 189 -4.98 11.58 7.92
C LEU A 189 -4.05 11.13 9.04
N PHE A 190 -4.35 9.97 9.62
CA PHE A 190 -3.48 9.36 10.62
C PHE A 190 -2.77 8.14 10.03
N THR A 191 -1.48 7.99 10.34
CA THR A 191 -0.69 6.81 10.01
C THR A 191 0.45 6.63 11.00
N GLY A 192 1.05 5.44 11.04
CA GLY A 192 2.19 5.12 11.88
C GLY A 192 3.44 4.85 11.06
N LYS A 193 4.60 4.99 11.70
CA LYS A 193 5.91 4.65 11.13
C LYS A 193 6.54 3.46 11.83
N LEU A 194 7.34 2.68 11.12
CA LEU A 194 8.12 1.60 11.74
C LEU A 194 9.16 2.11 12.74
N THR A 195 9.54 3.37 12.63
CA THR A 195 10.38 4.07 13.61
C THR A 195 9.64 4.46 14.90
N GLY A 196 8.31 4.29 14.96
CA GLY A 196 7.48 4.45 16.17
C GLY A 196 6.78 5.79 16.29
N GLU A 197 6.85 6.66 15.32
CA GLU A 197 6.04 7.88 15.28
C GLU A 197 4.63 7.57 14.80
N PHE A 198 3.64 8.00 15.57
CA PHE A 198 2.26 8.14 15.14
C PHE A 198 2.05 9.58 14.70
N ILE A 199 1.63 9.78 13.46
CA ILE A 199 1.58 11.11 12.83
C ILE A 199 0.18 11.43 12.33
N ALA A 200 -0.14 12.74 12.32
CA ALA A 200 -1.27 13.28 11.60
C ALA A 200 -0.77 14.16 10.44
N LEU A 201 -1.35 13.95 9.27
CA LEU A 201 -1.10 14.74 8.07
C LEU A 201 -2.36 15.56 7.75
N ASP A 202 -2.15 16.77 7.24
CA ASP A 202 -3.19 17.56 6.60
C ASP A 202 -3.63 16.83 5.32
N MET A 203 -4.93 16.58 5.18
CA MET A 203 -5.49 15.78 4.08
C MET A 203 -5.37 16.48 2.72
N ASP A 204 -5.33 17.82 2.70
CA ASP A 204 -5.34 18.60 1.45
C ASP A 204 -3.96 18.68 0.79
N ASN A 205 -2.88 18.58 1.59
CA ASN A 205 -1.51 18.81 1.09
C ASN A 205 -0.45 17.82 1.59
N GLY A 206 -0.81 16.89 2.48
CA GLY A 206 0.09 15.89 3.04
C GLY A 206 1.09 16.43 4.08
N LYS A 207 1.00 17.70 4.50
CA LYS A 207 1.89 18.28 5.48
C LYS A 207 1.66 17.61 6.85
N GLN A 208 2.74 17.18 7.50
CA GLN A 208 2.65 16.68 8.86
C GLN A 208 2.33 17.82 9.83
N VAL A 209 1.22 17.68 10.56
CA VAL A 209 0.72 18.70 11.51
C VAL A 209 0.84 18.28 12.97
N TRP A 210 1.01 16.98 13.23
CA TRP A 210 1.19 16.46 14.59
C TRP A 210 1.97 15.15 14.58
N GLN A 211 2.62 14.83 15.72
CA GLN A 211 3.24 13.53 15.94
C GLN A 211 3.31 13.17 17.43
N PHE A 212 3.35 11.88 17.68
CA PHE A 212 3.60 11.29 19.00
C PHE A 212 4.52 10.07 18.86
N LYS A 213 5.52 9.94 19.75
CA LYS A 213 6.45 8.80 19.76
C LYS A 213 5.93 7.71 20.70
N THR A 214 5.61 6.54 20.16
CA THR A 214 4.98 5.45 20.92
C THR A 214 5.95 4.49 21.60
N GLY A 215 7.23 4.59 21.34
CA GLY A 215 8.27 3.73 21.94
C GLY A 215 8.54 2.42 21.19
N SER A 216 7.68 1.97 20.27
CA SER A 216 7.94 0.85 19.36
C SER A 216 7.41 1.15 17.97
N GLY A 217 7.81 0.39 16.96
CA GLY A 217 7.33 0.60 15.59
C GLY A 217 5.84 0.35 15.45
N ILE A 218 5.21 1.02 14.49
CA ILE A 218 3.78 0.91 14.19
C ILE A 218 3.61 0.26 12.84
N ASN A 219 2.87 -0.86 12.82
CA ASN A 219 2.52 -1.60 11.61
C ASN A 219 1.01 -1.78 11.44
N ALA A 220 0.24 -1.45 12.47
CA ALA A 220 -1.22 -1.52 12.46
C ALA A 220 -1.83 -0.27 11.82
N ALA A 221 -3.02 -0.42 11.26
CA ALA A 221 -3.83 0.72 10.86
C ALA A 221 -4.46 1.40 12.09
N PRO A 222 -4.52 2.74 12.12
CA PRO A 222 -5.27 3.46 13.15
C PRO A 222 -6.78 3.24 12.99
N ILE A 223 -7.50 3.33 14.09
CA ILE A 223 -8.97 3.36 14.10
C ILE A 223 -9.48 4.63 14.76
N THR A 224 -10.69 5.05 14.42
CA THR A 224 -11.39 6.13 15.13
C THR A 224 -12.79 5.69 15.53
N TYR A 225 -13.24 6.18 16.67
CA TYR A 225 -14.57 5.94 17.20
C TYR A 225 -15.02 7.09 18.09
N THR A 226 -16.31 7.18 18.33
CA THR A 226 -16.89 8.17 19.24
C THR A 226 -17.43 7.46 20.48
N HIS A 227 -17.10 7.97 21.67
CA HIS A 227 -17.68 7.53 22.93
C HIS A 227 -18.14 8.75 23.74
N LYS A 228 -19.40 8.77 24.17
CA LYS A 228 -20.01 9.87 24.91
C LYS A 228 -19.80 11.27 24.28
N GLY A 229 -19.88 11.35 22.95
CA GLY A 229 -19.69 12.59 22.20
C GLY A 229 -18.23 12.97 21.91
N VAL A 230 -17.24 12.32 22.52
CA VAL A 230 -15.82 12.58 22.31
C VAL A 230 -15.28 11.63 21.24
N GLN A 231 -14.55 12.17 20.25
CA GLN A 231 -13.85 11.37 19.25
C GLN A 231 -12.50 10.90 19.79
N TYR A 232 -12.22 9.63 19.58
CA TYR A 232 -10.95 8.99 19.90
C TYR A 232 -10.27 8.47 18.65
N VAL A 233 -8.94 8.49 18.64
CA VAL A 233 -8.10 7.82 17.64
C VAL A 233 -7.18 6.86 18.38
N THR A 234 -7.20 5.59 17.99
CA THR A 234 -6.43 4.54 18.65
C THR A 234 -5.48 3.86 17.67
N ILE A 235 -4.27 3.56 18.14
CA ILE A 235 -3.22 2.86 17.40
C ILE A 235 -2.55 1.79 18.25
N LEU A 236 -2.23 0.66 17.63
CA LEU A 236 -1.41 -0.38 18.21
C LEU A 236 0.05 -0.14 17.83
N SER A 237 0.93 -0.02 18.82
CA SER A 237 2.37 0.11 18.65
C SER A 237 3.05 -1.16 19.10
N GLY A 238 3.85 -1.76 18.25
CA GLY A 238 4.59 -2.98 18.50
C GLY A 238 5.18 -3.54 17.22
N ILE A 239 6.47 -3.87 17.22
CA ILE A 239 7.11 -4.58 16.11
C ILE A 239 6.99 -6.08 16.37
N GLY A 240 6.13 -6.74 15.61
CA GLY A 240 5.92 -8.18 15.63
C GLY A 240 5.82 -8.75 14.23
N GLY A 241 5.89 -10.09 14.13
CA GLY A 241 5.82 -10.79 12.85
C GLY A 241 7.10 -10.74 12.02
N SER A 242 7.09 -11.41 10.87
CA SER A 242 8.26 -11.55 10.01
C SER A 242 8.57 -10.29 9.19
N ASN A 243 7.55 -9.62 8.66
CA ASN A 243 7.73 -8.48 7.77
C ASN A 243 8.24 -7.23 8.47
N PRO A 244 7.66 -6.74 9.58
CA PRO A 244 8.18 -5.59 10.30
C PRO A 244 9.62 -5.80 10.76
N ASN A 245 9.95 -6.97 11.29
CA ASN A 245 11.33 -7.29 11.71
C ASN A 245 12.32 -7.27 10.53
N ARG A 246 11.89 -7.69 9.35
CA ARG A 246 12.73 -7.72 8.14
C ARG A 246 13.02 -6.33 7.59
N PHE A 247 12.08 -5.38 7.71
CA PHE A 247 12.20 -4.04 7.14
C PHE A 247 12.63 -2.99 8.16
N ALA A 248 12.27 -3.16 9.44
CA ALA A 248 12.67 -2.24 10.50
C ALA A 248 14.05 -2.56 11.07
N GLY A 249 14.57 -3.76 10.86
CA GLY A 249 15.83 -4.19 11.48
C GLY A 249 15.79 -4.01 13.00
N ASN A 250 16.79 -3.34 13.56
CA ASN A 250 16.86 -3.00 15.00
C ASN A 250 16.35 -1.57 15.29
N MET A 251 15.40 -1.05 14.51
CA MET A 251 14.95 0.34 14.60
C MET A 251 14.17 0.72 15.87
N GLY A 252 13.88 -0.20 16.75
CA GLY A 252 13.21 0.13 18.01
C GLY A 252 13.02 -1.06 18.93
N PRO A 253 12.66 -0.79 20.20
CA PRO A 253 12.40 -1.83 21.16
C PRO A 253 11.21 -2.69 20.72
N ARG A 254 11.33 -3.98 20.96
CA ARG A 254 10.23 -4.92 20.81
C ARG A 254 9.31 -4.75 22.02
N GLY A 255 8.04 -4.62 21.77
CA GLY A 255 7.02 -4.47 22.79
C GLY A 255 5.67 -4.22 22.15
N GLY A 256 4.62 -4.19 22.94
CA GLY A 256 3.28 -3.89 22.46
C GLY A 256 2.58 -2.94 23.41
N SER A 257 1.95 -1.90 22.87
CA SER A 257 1.13 -0.95 23.60
C SER A 257 -0.06 -0.49 22.76
N VAL A 258 -1.13 -0.13 23.45
CA VAL A 258 -2.31 0.50 22.84
C VAL A 258 -2.30 1.97 23.25
N TRP A 259 -2.33 2.85 22.29
CA TRP A 259 -2.36 4.29 22.49
C TRP A 259 -3.69 4.84 21.98
N THR A 260 -4.38 5.57 22.84
CA THR A 260 -5.65 6.22 22.50
C THR A 260 -5.54 7.71 22.78
N PHE A 261 -5.93 8.50 21.81
CA PHE A 261 -5.85 9.96 21.81
C PHE A 261 -7.25 10.55 21.65
N ALA A 262 -7.47 11.68 22.32
CA ALA A 262 -8.63 12.54 22.15
C ALA A 262 -8.16 14.00 22.11
N LEU A 263 -8.94 14.88 21.49
CA LEU A 263 -8.74 16.32 21.67
C LEU A 263 -9.10 16.66 23.13
N MET A 264 -8.20 17.42 23.77
CA MET A 264 -8.53 18.02 25.06
C MET A 264 -9.42 19.22 24.80
N GLU A 265 -10.51 19.35 25.57
CA GLU A 265 -11.27 20.59 25.67
C GLU A 265 -10.36 21.64 26.35
N GLU A 266 -10.27 22.85 25.77
CA GLU A 266 -9.57 23.99 26.39
C GLU A 266 -10.31 24.52 27.62
#